data_bf6ae25aca371432b8458ba68265085b
#
_entry.id   bf6ae25aca371432b8458ba68265085b
#
_cell.length_a   1.000
_cell.length_b   1.000
_cell.length_c   1.000
_cell.angle_alpha   90.00
_cell.angle_beta   90.00
_cell.angle_gamma   90.00
#
_symmetry.space_group_name_H-M   'P 1'
#
loop_
_entity.id
_entity.type
_entity.pdbx_description
1 polymer ?
#
loop_
_entity_poly.entity_id
_entity_poly.type
_entity_poly.pdbx_seq_one_letter_code
_entity_poly.pdbx_strand_id
1 'polypeptide(L)'
;ALTEIIYSAPIPYTADNDLRADVLAQIMRAIYTETVREEKGGTYGVSVASQGWKEPSDGFSLTINFRCDPDKYSELLPIIDEQLEKIAAEGPSAERLQKVKEYERKNYERAILTNGWWEYVCYNKLANGIDFAEDYLSKVDALTPADIQDFCRTLLASKNRVQVTMK
;
A
#
# COMPACT_ATOMS: atom_id res chain seq x y z
N ALA A 1 -7.68 -21.50 -4.84
CA ALA A 1 -8.42 -20.40 -4.21
C ALA A 1 -7.89 -19.05 -4.69
N LEU A 2 -8.80 -18.08 -4.84
CA LEU A 2 -8.49 -16.67 -5.03
C LEU A 2 -9.01 -15.92 -3.81
N THR A 3 -8.12 -15.23 -3.10
CA THR A 3 -8.51 -14.46 -1.91
C THR A 3 -8.21 -12.99 -2.13
N GLU A 4 -9.17 -12.14 -1.77
CA GLU A 4 -9.02 -10.71 -1.65
C GLU A 4 -9.30 -10.28 -0.21
N ILE A 5 -8.41 -9.47 0.35
CA ILE A 5 -8.54 -8.86 1.66
C ILE A 5 -8.44 -7.36 1.49
N ILE A 6 -9.40 -6.61 2.04
CA ILE A 6 -9.44 -5.16 1.98
C ILE A 6 -9.47 -4.62 3.41
N TYR A 7 -8.49 -3.82 3.75
CA TYR A 7 -8.50 -2.96 4.94
C TYR A 7 -8.86 -1.56 4.52
N SER A 8 -9.71 -0.87 5.27
CA SER A 8 -10.06 0.52 4.97
C SER A 8 -10.23 1.37 6.23
N ALA A 9 -9.93 2.66 6.13
CA ALA A 9 -10.04 3.61 7.23
C ALA A 9 -10.39 5.01 6.74
N PRO A 10 -11.07 5.82 7.59
CA PRO A 10 -11.34 7.24 7.33
C PRO A 10 -10.08 8.07 7.59
N ILE A 11 -9.16 8.04 6.63
CA ILE A 11 -7.91 8.81 6.66
C ILE A 11 -8.06 9.99 5.70
N PRO A 12 -7.64 11.23 6.05
CA PRO A 12 -7.72 12.39 5.18
C PRO A 12 -7.03 12.16 3.83
N TYR A 13 -7.73 12.43 2.72
CA TYR A 13 -7.17 12.27 1.37
C TYR A 13 -6.27 13.47 1.06
N THR A 14 -4.98 13.28 1.21
CA THR A 14 -3.92 14.27 0.97
C THR A 14 -2.79 13.64 0.17
N ALA A 15 -1.96 14.46 -0.49
CA ALA A 15 -0.80 13.98 -1.22
C ALA A 15 0.20 13.20 -0.33
N ASP A 16 0.36 13.62 0.93
CA ASP A 16 1.25 12.94 1.88
C ASP A 16 0.70 11.58 2.29
N ASN A 17 -0.60 11.47 2.54
CA ASN A 17 -1.22 10.19 2.90
C ASN A 17 -1.31 9.24 1.70
N ASP A 18 -1.51 9.76 0.49
CA ASP A 18 -1.47 8.98 -0.74
C ASP A 18 -0.07 8.36 -0.95
N LEU A 19 0.98 9.15 -0.78
CA LEU A 19 2.36 8.67 -0.82
C LEU A 19 2.65 7.62 0.28
N ARG A 20 2.21 7.84 1.52
CA ARG A 20 2.37 6.87 2.62
C ARG A 20 1.65 5.55 2.32
N ALA A 21 0.44 5.62 1.78
CA ALA A 21 -0.34 4.45 1.39
C ALA A 21 0.35 3.64 0.29
N ASP A 22 0.86 4.31 -0.74
CA ASP A 22 1.55 3.66 -1.84
C ASP A 22 2.88 3.03 -1.41
N VAL A 23 3.65 3.73 -0.60
CA VAL A 23 4.90 3.20 0.01
C VAL A 23 4.60 2.01 0.92
N LEU A 24 3.54 2.05 1.74
CA LEU A 24 3.11 0.90 2.53
C LEU A 24 2.77 -0.29 1.63
N ALA A 25 2.01 -0.09 0.55
CA ALA A 25 1.64 -1.16 -0.37
C ALA A 25 2.87 -1.80 -1.02
N GLN A 26 3.87 -1.02 -1.40
CA GLN A 26 5.12 -1.53 -1.99
C GLN A 26 5.95 -2.32 -0.98
N ILE A 27 6.07 -1.83 0.26
CA ILE A 27 6.76 -2.54 1.34
C ILE A 27 6.07 -3.87 1.61
N MET A 28 4.74 -3.88 1.74
CA MET A 28 3.97 -5.10 2.00
C MET A 28 4.07 -6.10 0.84
N ARG A 29 4.08 -5.64 -0.40
CA ARG A 29 4.28 -6.50 -1.57
C ARG A 29 5.64 -7.21 -1.51
N ALA A 30 6.70 -6.50 -1.14
CA ALA A 30 8.03 -7.09 -0.99
C ALA A 30 8.05 -8.13 0.16
N ILE A 31 7.48 -7.80 1.32
CA ILE A 31 7.40 -8.70 2.47
C ILE A 31 6.62 -9.97 2.11
N TYR A 32 5.45 -9.84 1.50
CA TYR A 32 4.65 -11.01 1.12
C TYR A 32 5.31 -11.88 0.04
N THR A 33 6.08 -11.27 -0.87
CA THR A 33 6.85 -12.04 -1.83
C THR A 33 7.88 -12.92 -1.13
N GLU A 34 8.57 -12.40 -0.13
CA GLU A 34 9.55 -13.14 0.66
C GLU A 34 8.85 -14.21 1.54
N THR A 35 7.87 -13.80 2.35
CA THR A 35 7.29 -14.70 3.38
C THR A 35 6.30 -15.72 2.81
N VAL A 36 5.43 -15.31 1.89
CA VAL A 36 4.34 -16.17 1.41
C VAL A 36 4.75 -17.00 0.21
N ARG A 37 5.49 -16.39 -0.73
CA ARG A 37 5.91 -17.07 -1.95
C ARG A 37 7.17 -17.93 -1.75
N GLU A 38 8.22 -17.36 -1.18
CA GLU A 38 9.53 -18.00 -1.10
C GLU A 38 9.63 -19.00 0.05
N GLU A 39 9.17 -18.64 1.25
CA GLU A 39 9.29 -19.50 2.42
C GLU A 39 8.22 -20.61 2.47
N LYS A 40 7.00 -20.32 2.03
CA LYS A 40 5.87 -21.26 2.14
C LYS A 40 5.54 -21.96 0.83
N GLY A 41 6.03 -21.46 -0.31
CA GLY A 41 5.74 -22.06 -1.63
C GLY A 41 4.23 -22.18 -1.90
N GLY A 42 3.41 -21.37 -1.22
CA GLY A 42 1.97 -21.55 -1.16
C GLY A 42 1.18 -20.75 -2.17
N THR A 43 1.83 -19.80 -2.88
CA THR A 43 1.14 -18.93 -3.83
C THR A 43 1.98 -18.63 -5.06
N TYR A 44 1.31 -18.32 -6.16
CA TYR A 44 1.93 -17.82 -7.41
C TYR A 44 2.37 -16.36 -7.30
N GLY A 45 1.89 -15.63 -6.30
CA GLY A 45 2.25 -14.23 -6.01
C GLY A 45 1.18 -13.56 -5.15
N VAL A 46 1.60 -12.50 -4.46
CA VAL A 46 0.71 -11.62 -3.70
C VAL A 46 0.78 -10.24 -4.31
N SER A 47 -0.34 -9.66 -4.67
CA SER A 47 -0.44 -8.26 -5.07
C SER A 47 -0.98 -7.43 -3.92
N VAL A 48 -0.42 -6.23 -3.77
CA VAL A 48 -0.90 -5.24 -2.80
C VAL A 48 -1.07 -3.92 -3.53
N ALA A 49 -2.22 -3.28 -3.32
CA ALA A 49 -2.51 -1.97 -3.88
C ALA A 49 -3.16 -1.08 -2.82
N SER A 50 -2.84 0.20 -2.86
CA SER A 50 -3.51 1.25 -2.09
C SER A 50 -4.48 2.02 -2.96
N GLN A 51 -5.51 2.57 -2.36
CA GLN A 51 -6.43 3.49 -3.01
C GLN A 51 -6.94 4.52 -2.00
N GLY A 52 -6.77 5.79 -2.34
CA GLY A 52 -7.40 6.90 -1.62
C GLY A 52 -8.61 7.44 -2.36
N TRP A 53 -9.56 8.02 -1.63
CA TRP A 53 -10.74 8.71 -2.17
C TRP A 53 -11.18 9.85 -1.27
N LYS A 54 -11.90 10.82 -1.86
CA LYS A 54 -12.44 11.99 -1.17
C LYS A 54 -13.94 11.90 -0.93
N GLU A 55 -14.68 11.31 -1.86
CA GLU A 55 -16.13 11.19 -1.79
C GLU A 55 -16.59 9.75 -1.46
N PRO A 56 -17.68 9.58 -0.69
CA PRO A 56 -18.53 10.61 -0.03
C PRO A 56 -17.88 11.20 1.24
N SER A 57 -16.78 10.68 1.69
CA SER A 57 -15.92 11.14 2.77
C SER A 57 -14.52 10.62 2.55
N ASP A 58 -13.52 11.32 3.03
CA ASP A 58 -12.12 10.93 2.90
C ASP A 58 -11.86 9.51 3.41
N GLY A 59 -11.05 8.75 2.70
CA GLY A 59 -10.65 7.42 3.13
C GLY A 59 -9.54 6.80 2.29
N PHE A 60 -8.97 5.73 2.84
CA PHE A 60 -7.99 4.88 2.17
C PHE A 60 -8.32 3.42 2.35
N SER A 61 -7.98 2.62 1.35
CA SER A 61 -7.94 1.17 1.46
C SER A 61 -6.58 0.61 1.07
N LEU A 62 -6.26 -0.53 1.65
CA LEU A 62 -5.19 -1.42 1.24
C LEU A 62 -5.81 -2.75 0.84
N THR A 63 -5.65 -3.12 -0.43
CA THR A 63 -6.19 -4.35 -1.00
C THR A 63 -5.05 -5.34 -1.22
N ILE A 64 -5.21 -6.55 -0.69
CA ILE A 64 -4.26 -7.65 -0.79
C ILE A 64 -4.94 -8.78 -1.55
N ASN A 65 -4.36 -9.20 -2.68
CA ASN A 65 -4.87 -10.29 -3.50
C ASN A 65 -3.82 -11.37 -3.65
N PHE A 66 -4.22 -12.63 -3.46
CA PHE A 66 -3.37 -13.77 -3.74
C PHE A 66 -4.15 -14.98 -4.24
N ARG A 67 -3.45 -15.81 -5.02
CA ARG A 67 -3.94 -17.10 -5.51
C ARG A 67 -3.10 -18.21 -4.94
N CYS A 68 -3.73 -19.23 -4.41
CA CYS A 68 -3.07 -20.39 -3.85
C CYS A 68 -3.89 -21.67 -4.08
N ASP A 69 -3.28 -22.80 -3.74
CA ASP A 69 -3.99 -24.07 -3.65
C ASP A 69 -5.16 -23.93 -2.64
N PRO A 70 -6.36 -24.44 -2.94
CA PRO A 70 -7.50 -24.40 -2.03
C PRO A 70 -7.24 -24.96 -0.63
N ASP A 71 -6.34 -25.92 -0.49
CA ASP A 71 -6.01 -26.52 0.79
C ASP A 71 -5.04 -25.67 1.63
N LYS A 72 -4.36 -24.70 1.01
CA LYS A 72 -3.33 -23.87 1.67
C LYS A 72 -3.82 -22.49 2.12
N TYR A 73 -4.97 -22.02 1.62
CA TYR A 73 -5.41 -20.63 1.89
C TYR A 73 -5.55 -20.31 3.37
N SER A 74 -6.04 -21.29 4.17
CA SER A 74 -6.23 -21.11 5.61
C SER A 74 -4.93 -20.98 6.40
N GLU A 75 -3.83 -21.53 5.87
CA GLU A 75 -2.50 -21.39 6.47
C GLU A 75 -1.84 -20.05 6.12
N LEU A 76 -2.19 -19.48 4.95
CA LEU A 76 -1.60 -18.24 4.46
C LEU A 76 -2.25 -17.00 5.06
N LEU A 77 -3.54 -17.05 5.38
CA LEU A 77 -4.29 -15.92 5.93
C LEU A 77 -3.65 -15.31 7.21
N PRO A 78 -3.31 -16.13 8.22
CA PRO A 78 -2.67 -15.59 9.44
C PRO A 78 -1.34 -14.90 9.15
N ILE A 79 -0.56 -15.41 8.19
CA ILE A 79 0.73 -14.83 7.82
C ILE A 79 0.54 -13.43 7.21
N ILE A 80 -0.49 -13.26 6.37
CA ILE A 80 -0.81 -11.97 5.76
C ILE A 80 -1.16 -10.94 6.83
N ASP A 81 -2.06 -11.30 7.75
CA ASP A 81 -2.48 -10.41 8.83
C ASP A 81 -1.29 -10.09 9.78
N GLU A 82 -0.52 -11.10 10.18
CA GLU A 82 0.66 -10.96 11.07
C GLU A 82 1.72 -10.00 10.51
N GLN A 83 2.05 -10.10 9.23
CA GLN A 83 3.04 -9.21 8.63
C GLN A 83 2.58 -7.75 8.60
N LEU A 84 1.29 -7.49 8.35
CA LEU A 84 0.73 -6.15 8.39
C LEU A 84 0.70 -5.60 9.83
N GLU A 85 0.29 -6.42 10.79
CA GLU A 85 0.32 -6.09 12.22
C GLU A 85 1.76 -5.78 12.70
N LYS A 86 2.75 -6.52 12.20
CA LYS A 86 4.16 -6.27 12.51
C LYS A 86 4.61 -4.90 12.01
N ILE A 87 4.23 -4.49 10.80
CA ILE A 87 4.52 -3.13 10.31
C ILE A 87 3.82 -2.07 11.17
N ALA A 88 2.59 -2.30 11.61
CA ALA A 88 1.90 -1.39 12.52
C ALA A 88 2.57 -1.30 13.90
N ALA A 89 3.14 -2.39 14.39
CA ALA A 89 3.80 -2.44 15.71
C ALA A 89 5.22 -1.87 15.70
N GLU A 90 6.02 -2.22 14.71
CA GLU A 90 7.48 -1.99 14.68
C GLU A 90 7.93 -0.99 13.60
N GLY A 91 7.08 -0.75 12.58
CA GLY A 91 7.46 -0.03 11.37
C GLY A 91 8.30 -0.88 10.41
N PRO A 92 8.52 -0.38 9.18
CA PRO A 92 9.44 -1.01 8.23
C PRO A 92 10.89 -0.75 8.62
N SER A 93 11.80 -1.64 8.22
CA SER A 93 13.23 -1.37 8.37
C SER A 93 13.65 -0.17 7.50
N ALA A 94 14.67 0.57 7.98
CA ALA A 94 15.22 1.71 7.23
C ALA A 94 15.71 1.29 5.84
N GLU A 95 16.28 0.10 5.71
CA GLU A 95 16.75 -0.45 4.43
C GLU A 95 15.59 -0.66 3.44
N ARG A 96 14.46 -1.24 3.90
CA ARG A 96 13.28 -1.43 3.04
C ARG A 96 12.70 -0.11 2.57
N LEU A 97 12.56 0.84 3.48
CA LEU A 97 12.07 2.16 3.14
C LEU A 97 13.00 2.85 2.13
N GLN A 98 14.32 2.76 2.32
CA GLN A 98 15.28 3.35 1.40
C GLN A 98 15.17 2.76 -0.02
N LYS A 99 15.01 1.44 -0.15
CA LYS A 99 14.78 0.78 -1.45
C LYS A 99 13.52 1.30 -2.15
N VAL A 100 12.45 1.49 -1.40
CA VAL A 100 11.19 2.03 -1.96
C VAL A 100 11.36 3.49 -2.36
N LYS A 101 12.03 4.32 -1.56
CA LYS A 101 12.33 5.71 -1.94
C LYS A 101 13.14 5.81 -3.23
N GLU A 102 14.12 4.94 -3.43
CA GLU A 102 14.91 4.88 -4.67
C GLU A 102 14.06 4.46 -5.87
N TYR A 103 13.13 3.52 -5.67
CA TYR A 103 12.17 3.14 -6.68
C TYR A 103 11.25 4.32 -7.05
N GLU A 104 10.71 5.03 -6.05
CA GLU A 104 9.83 6.19 -6.26
C GLU A 104 10.52 7.30 -7.05
N ARG A 105 11.78 7.63 -6.74
CA ARG A 105 12.54 8.63 -7.51
C ARG A 105 12.67 8.23 -8.97
N LYS A 106 13.09 6.98 -9.24
CA LYS A 106 13.23 6.46 -10.61
C LYS A 106 11.90 6.39 -11.36
N ASN A 107 10.83 6.06 -10.64
CA ASN A 107 9.48 6.00 -11.20
C ASN A 107 8.97 7.39 -11.56
N TYR A 108 9.15 8.37 -10.67
CA TYR A 108 8.78 9.76 -10.90
C TYR A 108 9.49 10.37 -12.12
N GLU A 109 10.81 10.16 -12.27
CA GLU A 109 11.58 10.63 -13.45
C GLU A 109 10.98 10.14 -14.78
N ARG A 110 10.37 8.95 -14.80
CA ARG A 110 9.69 8.42 -15.99
C ARG A 110 8.26 8.92 -16.08
N ALA A 111 7.55 8.97 -14.97
CA ALA A 111 6.14 9.36 -14.92
C ALA A 111 5.91 10.77 -15.46
N ILE A 112 6.75 11.74 -15.09
CA ILE A 112 6.64 13.14 -15.54
C ILE A 112 6.82 13.33 -17.06
N LEU A 113 7.32 12.31 -17.76
CA LEU A 113 7.45 12.31 -19.22
C LEU A 113 6.21 11.76 -19.93
N THR A 114 5.19 11.33 -19.18
CA THR A 114 3.98 10.71 -19.71
C THR A 114 2.76 11.61 -19.56
N ASN A 115 1.86 11.56 -20.55
CA ASN A 115 0.59 12.28 -20.48
C ASN A 115 -0.28 11.77 -19.32
N GLY A 116 -0.26 10.46 -19.04
CA GLY A 116 -1.07 9.86 -17.97
C GLY A 116 -0.75 10.42 -16.58
N TRP A 117 0.52 10.72 -16.31
CA TRP A 117 0.90 11.39 -15.07
C TRP A 117 0.27 12.78 -14.95
N TRP A 118 0.40 13.61 -15.99
CA TRP A 118 -0.16 14.97 -15.97
C TRP A 118 -1.68 15.00 -15.99
N GLU A 119 -2.30 14.06 -16.67
CA GLU A 119 -3.75 13.87 -16.60
C GLU A 119 -4.20 13.57 -15.16
N TYR A 120 -3.52 12.65 -14.48
CA TYR A 120 -3.79 12.32 -13.08
C TYR A 120 -3.57 13.53 -12.15
N VAL A 121 -2.46 14.26 -12.28
CA VAL A 121 -2.16 15.45 -11.47
C VAL A 121 -3.20 16.55 -11.71
N CYS A 122 -3.49 16.88 -12.97
CA CYS A 122 -4.46 17.91 -13.32
C CYS A 122 -5.87 17.56 -12.85
N TYR A 123 -6.29 16.31 -13.05
CA TYR A 123 -7.60 15.84 -12.58
C TYR A 123 -7.74 16.01 -11.06
N ASN A 124 -6.78 15.53 -10.29
CA ASN A 124 -6.84 15.61 -8.84
C ASN A 124 -6.77 17.05 -8.32
N LYS A 125 -5.98 17.90 -8.98
CA LYS A 125 -5.93 19.32 -8.62
C LYS A 125 -7.28 20.01 -8.85
N LEU A 126 -7.95 19.72 -9.96
CA LEU A 126 -9.25 20.31 -10.30
C LEU A 126 -10.40 19.70 -9.49
N ALA A 127 -10.44 18.38 -9.37
CA ALA A 127 -11.55 17.69 -8.70
C ALA A 127 -11.45 17.72 -7.17
N ASN A 128 -10.23 17.55 -6.64
CA ASN A 128 -9.99 17.34 -5.20
C ASN A 128 -9.23 18.49 -4.53
N GLY A 129 -8.69 19.44 -5.30
CA GLY A 129 -7.85 20.52 -4.78
C GLY A 129 -6.45 20.06 -4.34
N ILE A 130 -6.01 18.87 -4.77
CA ILE A 130 -4.74 18.24 -4.34
C ILE A 130 -3.76 18.24 -5.51
N ASP A 131 -2.59 18.82 -5.31
CA ASP A 131 -1.48 18.77 -6.26
C ASP A 131 -0.51 17.64 -5.89
N PHE A 132 -0.58 16.53 -6.62
CA PHE A 132 0.29 15.38 -6.39
C PHE A 132 1.71 15.57 -6.94
N ALA A 133 1.96 16.57 -7.77
CA ALA A 133 3.29 16.87 -8.29
C ALA A 133 4.08 17.84 -7.37
N GLU A 134 3.36 18.63 -6.54
CA GLU A 134 3.97 19.62 -5.67
C GLU A 134 4.90 18.97 -4.65
N ASP A 135 6.19 19.31 -4.73
CA ASP A 135 7.24 18.83 -3.83
C ASP A 135 7.35 17.31 -3.70
N TYR A 136 6.91 16.54 -4.72
CA TYR A 136 6.85 15.09 -4.67
C TYR A 136 8.15 14.44 -4.19
N LEU A 137 9.29 14.79 -4.82
CA LEU A 137 10.59 14.21 -4.44
C LEU A 137 11.02 14.59 -3.03
N SER A 138 10.74 15.82 -2.60
CA SER A 138 11.01 16.28 -1.23
C SER A 138 10.17 15.51 -0.22
N LYS A 139 8.91 15.22 -0.53
CA LYS A 139 8.02 14.39 0.30
C LYS A 139 8.53 12.95 0.38
N VAL A 140 8.97 12.35 -0.73
CA VAL A 140 9.60 11.02 -0.76
C VAL A 140 10.85 11.00 0.14
N ASP A 141 11.70 12.02 0.06
CA ASP A 141 12.94 12.11 0.84
C ASP A 141 12.67 12.27 2.34
N ALA A 142 11.63 13.00 2.69
CA ALA A 142 11.25 13.27 4.08
C ALA A 142 10.59 12.06 4.79
N LEU A 143 10.07 11.05 4.06
CA LEU A 143 9.43 9.88 4.67
C LEU A 143 10.35 9.17 5.68
N THR A 144 9.78 8.80 6.80
CA THR A 144 10.44 8.02 7.86
C THR A 144 9.74 6.67 8.08
N PRO A 145 10.40 5.68 8.70
CA PRO A 145 9.73 4.44 9.10
C PRO A 145 8.51 4.69 9.99
N ALA A 146 8.56 5.72 10.84
CA ALA A 146 7.46 6.09 11.73
C ALA A 146 6.22 6.57 10.95
N ASP A 147 6.39 7.30 9.83
CA ASP A 147 5.27 7.74 9.00
C ASP A 147 4.48 6.56 8.44
N ILE A 148 5.19 5.52 7.99
CA ILE A 148 4.58 4.30 7.44
C ILE A 148 3.94 3.47 8.55
N GLN A 149 4.60 3.37 9.71
CA GLN A 149 4.07 2.71 10.90
C GLN A 149 2.76 3.34 11.35
N ASP A 150 2.72 4.66 11.48
CA ASP A 150 1.54 5.39 11.97
C ASP A 150 0.38 5.31 10.97
N PHE A 151 0.67 5.38 9.67
CA PHE A 151 -0.33 5.18 8.64
C PHE A 151 -0.93 3.75 8.72
N CYS A 152 -0.09 2.72 8.80
CA CYS A 152 -0.52 1.33 8.93
C CYS A 152 -1.33 1.12 10.22
N ARG A 153 -0.89 1.67 11.34
CA ARG A 153 -1.60 1.61 12.62
C ARG A 153 -2.97 2.25 12.54
N THR A 154 -3.09 3.42 11.90
CA THR A 154 -4.36 4.11 11.69
C THR A 154 -5.30 3.29 10.81
N LEU A 155 -4.77 2.69 9.75
CA LEU A 155 -5.54 1.81 8.88
C LEU A 155 -6.14 0.62 9.64
N LEU A 156 -5.34 -0.07 10.45
CA LEU A 156 -5.78 -1.23 11.23
C LEU A 156 -6.69 -0.86 12.41
N ALA A 157 -6.52 0.32 13.01
CA ALA A 157 -7.32 0.79 14.13
C ALA A 157 -8.83 0.95 13.78
N SER A 158 -9.15 1.15 12.51
CA SER A 158 -10.54 1.20 12.02
C SER A 158 -11.30 -0.11 12.21
N LYS A 159 -10.59 -1.24 12.29
CA LYS A 159 -11.13 -2.62 12.33
C LYS A 159 -12.04 -2.96 11.14
N ASN A 160 -12.00 -2.15 10.10
CA ASN A 160 -12.77 -2.40 8.89
C ASN A 160 -11.95 -3.28 7.93
N ARG A 161 -12.15 -4.59 8.04
CA ARG A 161 -11.50 -5.64 7.25
C ARG A 161 -12.56 -6.50 6.58
N VAL A 162 -12.52 -6.58 5.27
CA VAL A 162 -13.36 -7.44 4.45
C VAL A 162 -12.49 -8.50 3.79
N GLN A 163 -12.95 -9.72 3.76
CA GLN A 163 -12.27 -10.83 3.09
C GLN A 163 -13.26 -11.60 2.23
N VAL A 164 -12.88 -11.86 1.00
CA VAL A 164 -13.61 -12.72 0.06
C VAL A 164 -12.66 -13.80 -0.45
N THR A 165 -13.10 -15.06 -0.39
CA THR A 165 -12.33 -16.20 -0.90
C THR A 165 -13.22 -17.04 -1.81
N MET A 166 -12.78 -17.19 -3.07
CA MET A 166 -13.34 -18.15 -4.03
C MET A 166 -12.45 -19.40 -4.05
N LYS A 167 -13.08 -20.54 -3.79
CA LYS A 167 -12.43 -21.86 -3.83
C LYS A 167 -12.61 -22.56 -5.16
#